data_5503ee6bcecb74b6f0c16257b9d91572
#
_entry.id   5503ee6bcecb74b6f0c16257b9d91572
#
_cell.length_a   1.000
_cell.length_b   1.000
_cell.length_c   1.000
_cell.angle_alpha   90.00
_cell.angle_beta   90.00
_cell.angle_gamma   90.00
#
_symmetry.space_group_name_H-M   'P 1'
#
loop_
_entity.id
_entity.type
_entity.pdbx_description
1 polymer ?
#
loop_
_entity_poly.entity_id
_entity_poly.type
_entity_poly.pdbx_seq_one_letter_code
_entity_poly.pdbx_strand_id
1 'polypeptide(L)'
;MIFFLKLDDVDRQHLTGLVNTIVFLHTHRSIAMPITQNEAEQIANQIAPIFNPVLNAYDFEKYPFESYQAFRDAFTNLNPTNNDISNALIWKWGHWGKLNFPQAHRNLIQEIQGLFPIYRLEIGDHTPQNTFNWWSQHLNRASTFITVAFITHLIHHEAFIPIIDQHNFRGMNALLRTLRPLMLIKKKPSNWEDIINLKNFMISIHNHYTETTHSEIDRFLMMYGKQYVKRV
;
A
#
# COMPACT_ATOMS: atom_id res chain seq x y z
N MET A 1 -8.28 -56.41 26.02
CA MET A 1 -8.85 -55.67 27.15
C MET A 1 -8.40 -54.21 27.00
N ILE A 2 -9.28 -53.36 26.45
CA ILE A 2 -8.97 -51.95 26.13
C ILE A 2 -9.47 -51.11 27.31
N PHE A 3 -8.55 -50.47 28.02
CA PHE A 3 -8.90 -49.50 29.08
C PHE A 3 -9.25 -48.17 28.47
N PHE A 4 -10.52 -47.75 28.55
CA PHE A 4 -10.92 -46.40 28.32
C PHE A 4 -10.65 -45.58 29.59
N LEU A 5 -9.68 -44.68 29.55
CA LEU A 5 -9.51 -43.63 30.55
C LEU A 5 -10.66 -42.63 30.41
N LYS A 6 -11.55 -42.59 31.38
CA LYS A 6 -12.56 -41.52 31.55
C LYS A 6 -11.82 -40.28 32.07
N LEU A 7 -11.66 -39.29 31.25
CA LEU A 7 -11.22 -37.96 31.69
C LEU A 7 -12.36 -37.25 32.41
N ASP A 8 -12.10 -36.73 33.60
CA ASP A 8 -13.07 -35.99 34.39
C ASP A 8 -13.44 -34.66 33.71
N ASP A 9 -14.66 -34.16 33.96
CA ASP A 9 -15.18 -32.92 33.32
C ASP A 9 -14.34 -31.64 33.58
N VAL A 10 -13.55 -31.63 34.65
CA VAL A 10 -12.62 -30.55 34.99
C VAL A 10 -11.45 -30.51 34.00
N ASP A 11 -10.93 -31.62 33.58
CA ASP A 11 -9.82 -31.70 32.59
C ASP A 11 -10.30 -31.30 31.19
N ARG A 12 -11.56 -31.58 30.85
CA ARG A 12 -12.16 -31.11 29.59
C ARG A 12 -12.29 -29.60 29.52
N GLN A 13 -12.68 -28.92 30.61
CA GLN A 13 -12.79 -27.46 30.64
C GLN A 13 -11.41 -26.81 30.55
N HIS A 14 -10.39 -27.35 31.18
CA HIS A 14 -9.02 -26.85 31.08
C HIS A 14 -8.42 -27.04 29.67
N LEU A 15 -8.64 -28.19 29.04
CA LEU A 15 -8.22 -28.42 27.65
C LEU A 15 -8.95 -27.54 26.66
N THR A 16 -10.27 -27.31 26.86
CA THR A 16 -11.06 -26.40 26.00
C THR A 16 -10.59 -24.94 26.15
N GLY A 17 -10.24 -24.52 27.38
CA GLY A 17 -9.67 -23.19 27.64
C GLY A 17 -8.31 -23.00 26.97
N LEU A 18 -7.42 -24.01 27.05
CA LEU A 18 -6.11 -23.99 26.39
C LEU A 18 -6.22 -24.00 24.87
N VAL A 19 -7.11 -24.81 24.29
CA VAL A 19 -7.32 -24.87 22.84
C VAL A 19 -7.92 -23.53 22.36
N ASN A 20 -8.86 -22.93 23.08
CA ASN A 20 -9.42 -21.63 22.72
C ASN A 20 -8.38 -20.52 22.86
N THR A 21 -7.49 -20.57 23.85
CA THR A 21 -6.39 -19.62 24.00
C THR A 21 -5.35 -19.78 22.87
N ILE A 22 -5.02 -21.01 22.47
CA ILE A 22 -4.12 -21.28 21.34
C ILE A 22 -4.76 -20.90 20.02
N VAL A 23 -6.06 -21.15 19.82
CA VAL A 23 -6.80 -20.73 18.62
C VAL A 23 -6.92 -19.20 18.60
N PHE A 24 -7.13 -18.53 19.73
CA PHE A 24 -7.16 -17.08 19.81
C PHE A 24 -5.79 -16.44 19.51
N LEU A 25 -4.70 -17.06 19.93
CA LEU A 25 -3.34 -16.63 19.59
C LEU A 25 -2.98 -16.89 18.11
N HIS A 26 -3.60 -17.87 17.45
CA HIS A 26 -3.38 -18.14 16.02
C HIS A 26 -4.28 -17.30 15.09
N THR A 27 -5.38 -16.73 15.60
CA THR A 27 -6.27 -15.86 14.82
C THR A 27 -5.89 -14.38 14.89
N HIS A 28 -4.99 -13.98 15.80
CA HIS A 28 -4.35 -12.68 15.69
C HIS A 28 -3.44 -12.72 14.45
N ARG A 29 -4.01 -12.43 13.28
CA ARG A 29 -3.27 -11.91 12.13
C ARG A 29 -2.28 -10.92 12.69
N SER A 30 -1.00 -11.20 12.51
CA SER A 30 0.08 -10.29 12.87
C SER A 30 -0.23 -8.94 12.21
N ILE A 31 -0.88 -8.05 12.96
CA ILE A 31 -0.95 -6.63 12.62
C ILE A 31 0.51 -6.24 12.56
N ALA A 32 0.99 -5.84 11.40
CA ALA A 32 2.37 -5.41 11.25
C ALA A 32 2.58 -4.28 12.26
N MET A 33 3.30 -4.57 13.34
CA MET A 33 3.56 -3.56 14.36
C MET A 33 4.28 -2.38 13.70
N PRO A 34 3.95 -1.15 14.06
CA PRO A 34 4.66 0.03 13.55
C PRO A 34 6.16 -0.17 13.65
N ILE A 35 6.89 0.35 12.70
CA ILE A 35 8.36 0.36 12.75
C ILE A 35 8.81 1.20 13.95
N THR A 36 9.72 0.68 14.76
CA THR A 36 10.33 1.41 15.86
C THR A 36 11.41 2.36 15.35
N GLN A 37 11.77 3.37 16.14
CA GLN A 37 12.82 4.31 15.78
C GLN A 37 14.17 3.62 15.52
N ASN A 38 14.54 2.66 16.38
CA ASN A 38 15.78 1.88 16.22
C ASN A 38 15.77 1.03 14.93
N GLU A 39 14.64 0.43 14.57
CA GLU A 39 14.53 -0.31 13.32
C GLU A 39 14.61 0.61 12.10
N ALA A 40 14.01 1.80 12.18
CA ALA A 40 14.07 2.80 11.12
C ALA A 40 15.52 3.26 10.89
N GLU A 41 16.28 3.52 11.94
CA GLU A 41 17.70 3.86 11.90
C GLU A 41 18.52 2.73 11.26
N GLN A 42 18.31 1.49 11.70
CA GLN A 42 19.02 0.33 11.13
C GLN A 42 18.73 0.17 9.64
N ILE A 43 17.47 0.31 9.22
CA ILE A 43 17.11 0.26 7.79
C ILE A 43 17.71 1.43 7.03
N ALA A 44 17.65 2.65 7.55
CA ALA A 44 18.25 3.82 6.92
C ALA A 44 19.75 3.61 6.68
N ASN A 45 20.49 3.11 7.67
CA ASN A 45 21.91 2.75 7.53
C ASN A 45 22.13 1.63 6.51
N GLN A 46 21.26 0.63 6.47
CA GLN A 46 21.34 -0.48 5.50
C GLN A 46 21.14 -0.01 4.06
N ILE A 47 20.20 0.91 3.81
CA ILE A 47 19.88 1.37 2.46
C ILE A 47 20.79 2.49 1.97
N ALA A 48 21.43 3.27 2.86
CA ALA A 48 22.25 4.42 2.50
C ALA A 48 23.26 4.13 1.37
N PRO A 49 24.07 3.03 1.40
CA PRO A 49 25.06 2.77 0.35
C PRO A 49 24.46 2.40 -1.01
N ILE A 50 23.20 1.98 -1.06
CA ILE A 50 22.51 1.55 -2.28
C ILE A 50 21.40 2.50 -2.72
N PHE A 51 21.10 3.54 -1.94
CA PHE A 51 19.94 4.40 -2.16
C PHE A 51 19.99 5.07 -3.54
N ASN A 52 21.04 5.84 -3.81
CA ASN A 52 21.18 6.55 -5.08
C ASN A 52 21.27 5.61 -6.30
N PRO A 53 22.09 4.54 -6.29
CA PRO A 53 22.09 3.57 -7.38
C PRO A 53 20.72 2.98 -7.71
N VAL A 54 19.92 2.65 -6.68
CA VAL A 54 18.58 2.09 -6.86
C VAL A 54 17.60 3.17 -7.34
N LEU A 55 17.65 4.37 -6.76
CA LEU A 55 16.79 5.49 -7.13
C LEU A 55 17.00 5.91 -8.60
N ASN A 56 18.25 5.96 -9.05
CA ASN A 56 18.61 6.35 -10.42
C ASN A 56 18.14 5.35 -11.50
N ALA A 57 17.72 4.16 -11.10
CA ALA A 57 17.10 3.18 -11.99
C ALA A 57 15.61 3.45 -12.26
N TYR A 58 15.04 4.51 -11.68
CA TYR A 58 13.65 4.89 -11.90
C TYR A 58 13.46 5.45 -13.31
N ASP A 59 12.40 4.95 -13.97
CA ASP A 59 12.10 5.26 -15.37
C ASP A 59 11.16 6.48 -15.45
N PHE A 60 11.74 7.67 -15.59
CA PHE A 60 11.01 8.93 -15.73
C PHE A 60 10.32 9.08 -17.08
N GLU A 61 10.77 8.39 -18.14
CA GLU A 61 10.08 8.42 -19.44
C GLU A 61 8.72 7.71 -19.34
N LYS A 62 8.69 6.64 -18.57
CA LYS A 62 7.46 5.88 -18.31
C LYS A 62 6.53 6.57 -17.32
N TYR A 63 7.09 7.33 -16.39
CA TYR A 63 6.38 8.01 -15.31
C TYR A 63 6.83 9.48 -15.21
N PRO A 64 6.46 10.34 -16.18
CA PRO A 64 6.91 11.73 -16.20
C PRO A 64 6.37 12.51 -14.99
N PHE A 65 7.29 13.23 -14.33
CA PHE A 65 7.01 13.90 -13.06
C PHE A 65 6.08 15.11 -13.22
N GLU A 66 6.27 15.91 -14.29
CA GLU A 66 5.44 17.09 -14.58
C GLU A 66 3.97 16.69 -14.76
N SER A 67 3.72 15.58 -15.45
CA SER A 67 2.37 15.05 -15.63
C SER A 67 1.74 14.65 -14.30
N TYR A 68 2.51 14.02 -13.41
CA TYR A 68 2.03 13.67 -12.09
C TYR A 68 1.64 14.89 -11.24
N GLN A 69 2.40 15.98 -11.30
CA GLN A 69 2.04 17.21 -10.59
C GLN A 69 0.70 17.79 -11.07
N ALA A 70 0.50 17.85 -12.38
CA ALA A 70 -0.76 18.32 -12.95
C ALA A 70 -1.98 17.48 -12.49
N PHE A 71 -1.83 16.15 -12.42
CA PHE A 71 -2.89 15.29 -11.90
C PHE A 71 -3.18 15.58 -10.44
N ARG A 72 -2.15 15.73 -9.61
CA ARG A 72 -2.28 16.07 -8.20
C ARG A 72 -3.13 17.32 -8.00
N ASP A 73 -2.78 18.40 -8.71
CA ASP A 73 -3.47 19.69 -8.57
C ASP A 73 -4.95 19.58 -8.97
N ALA A 74 -5.25 18.86 -10.04
CA ALA A 74 -6.63 18.65 -10.49
C ALA A 74 -7.48 17.86 -9.48
N PHE A 75 -6.92 16.80 -8.89
CA PHE A 75 -7.63 15.95 -7.94
C PHE A 75 -7.77 16.59 -6.56
N THR A 76 -6.76 17.33 -6.09
CA THR A 76 -6.83 18.05 -4.80
C THR A 76 -7.98 19.05 -4.78
N ASN A 77 -8.21 19.74 -5.88
CA ASN A 77 -9.32 20.67 -6.02
C ASN A 77 -10.67 19.97 -6.25
N LEU A 78 -10.73 18.65 -6.23
CA LEU A 78 -11.91 17.83 -6.50
C LEU A 78 -12.60 18.15 -7.82
N ASN A 79 -11.86 18.63 -8.80
CA ASN A 79 -12.38 19.02 -10.11
C ASN A 79 -11.56 18.48 -11.29
N PRO A 80 -11.11 17.20 -11.26
CA PRO A 80 -10.43 16.65 -12.41
C PRO A 80 -11.40 16.53 -13.59
N THR A 81 -10.92 16.86 -14.77
CA THR A 81 -11.62 16.56 -16.03
C THR A 81 -11.55 15.08 -16.33
N ASN A 82 -12.37 14.60 -17.27
CA ASN A 82 -12.27 13.23 -17.75
C ASN A 82 -10.89 12.88 -18.32
N ASN A 83 -10.20 13.88 -18.92
CA ASN A 83 -8.84 13.72 -19.40
C ASN A 83 -7.83 13.58 -18.24
N ASP A 84 -7.99 14.35 -17.17
CA ASP A 84 -7.12 14.23 -15.98
C ASP A 84 -7.26 12.86 -15.35
N ILE A 85 -8.49 12.35 -15.21
CA ILE A 85 -8.75 11.01 -14.69
C ILE A 85 -8.12 9.94 -15.59
N SER A 86 -8.33 10.02 -16.90
CA SER A 86 -7.73 9.08 -17.87
C SER A 86 -6.21 9.09 -17.78
N ASN A 87 -5.61 10.26 -17.86
CA ASN A 87 -4.17 10.44 -17.91
C ASN A 87 -3.50 10.00 -16.62
N ALA A 88 -4.09 10.31 -15.45
CA ALA A 88 -3.58 9.88 -14.15
C ALA A 88 -3.55 8.34 -14.04
N LEU A 89 -4.61 7.66 -14.46
CA LEU A 89 -4.69 6.20 -14.40
C LEU A 89 -3.77 5.52 -15.43
N ILE A 90 -3.68 6.06 -16.65
CA ILE A 90 -2.74 5.61 -17.70
C ILE A 90 -1.31 5.73 -17.17
N TRP A 91 -0.97 6.86 -16.54
CA TRP A 91 0.32 7.08 -15.90
C TRP A 91 0.58 6.04 -14.79
N LYS A 92 -0.37 5.86 -13.86
CA LYS A 92 -0.23 4.90 -12.75
C LYS A 92 0.03 3.47 -13.21
N TRP A 93 -0.61 3.06 -14.30
CA TRP A 93 -0.46 1.70 -14.83
C TRP A 93 0.76 1.55 -15.76
N GLY A 94 1.56 2.61 -15.96
CA GLY A 94 2.72 2.59 -16.85
C GLY A 94 2.37 2.41 -18.31
N HIS A 95 1.22 2.96 -18.73
CA HIS A 95 0.78 2.99 -20.12
C HIS A 95 0.99 4.35 -20.79
N TRP A 96 1.72 5.25 -20.13
CA TRP A 96 2.03 6.57 -20.68
C TRP A 96 2.66 6.47 -22.07
N GLY A 97 2.16 7.27 -23.00
CA GLY A 97 2.60 7.24 -24.40
C GLY A 97 2.17 6.02 -25.21
N LYS A 98 1.42 5.06 -24.65
CA LYS A 98 0.95 3.87 -25.37
C LYS A 98 -0.42 4.10 -25.99
N LEU A 99 -0.55 3.83 -27.29
CA LEU A 99 -1.83 3.89 -27.99
C LEU A 99 -2.78 2.75 -27.58
N ASN A 100 -2.23 1.59 -27.21
CA ASN A 100 -3.00 0.42 -26.85
C ASN A 100 -2.67 -0.06 -25.43
N PHE A 101 -3.70 -0.27 -24.63
CA PHE A 101 -3.65 -0.87 -23.31
C PHE A 101 -4.93 -1.70 -23.03
N PRO A 102 -4.95 -2.55 -21.99
CA PRO A 102 -6.04 -3.51 -21.77
C PRO A 102 -7.42 -2.87 -21.73
N GLN A 103 -8.41 -3.50 -22.36
CA GLN A 103 -9.80 -3.03 -22.38
C GLN A 103 -10.38 -2.89 -20.96
N ALA A 104 -10.00 -3.79 -20.04
CA ALA A 104 -10.40 -3.70 -18.64
C ALA A 104 -9.99 -2.37 -17.98
N HIS A 105 -8.83 -1.82 -18.36
CA HIS A 105 -8.38 -0.51 -17.87
C HIS A 105 -9.21 0.63 -18.47
N ARG A 106 -9.58 0.55 -19.75
CA ARG A 106 -10.47 1.54 -20.39
C ARG A 106 -11.85 1.57 -19.73
N ASN A 107 -12.41 0.40 -19.47
CA ASN A 107 -13.70 0.28 -18.79
C ASN A 107 -13.62 0.87 -17.37
N LEU A 108 -12.53 0.61 -16.64
CA LEU A 108 -12.35 1.15 -15.30
C LEU A 108 -12.17 2.69 -15.32
N ILE A 109 -11.50 3.25 -16.33
CA ILE A 109 -11.43 4.71 -16.51
C ILE A 109 -12.84 5.29 -16.67
N GLN A 110 -13.66 4.74 -17.56
CA GLN A 110 -15.02 5.20 -17.81
C GLN A 110 -15.89 5.12 -16.55
N GLU A 111 -15.76 4.03 -15.80
CA GLU A 111 -16.47 3.84 -14.52
C GLU A 111 -16.07 4.93 -13.50
N ILE A 112 -14.79 5.21 -13.35
CA ILE A 112 -14.29 6.25 -12.43
C ILE A 112 -14.75 7.65 -12.89
N GLN A 113 -14.71 7.95 -14.18
CA GLN A 113 -15.22 9.20 -14.75
C GLN A 113 -16.70 9.42 -14.40
N GLY A 114 -17.52 8.36 -14.51
CA GLY A 114 -18.94 8.41 -14.14
C GLY A 114 -19.19 8.54 -12.63
N LEU A 115 -18.34 7.94 -11.82
CA LEU A 115 -18.46 7.96 -10.36
C LEU A 115 -17.91 9.27 -9.72
N PHE A 116 -16.98 9.96 -10.35
CA PHE A 116 -16.33 11.11 -9.73
C PHE A 116 -17.30 12.26 -9.38
N PRO A 117 -18.27 12.65 -10.23
CA PRO A 117 -19.30 13.62 -9.86
C PRO A 117 -20.15 13.16 -8.66
N ILE A 118 -20.46 11.87 -8.56
CA ILE A 118 -21.23 11.30 -7.44
C ILE A 118 -20.41 11.38 -6.16
N TYR A 119 -19.14 10.98 -6.22
CA TYR A 119 -18.20 11.09 -5.10
C TYR A 119 -18.18 12.52 -4.52
N ARG A 120 -18.08 13.54 -5.38
CA ARG A 120 -18.07 14.95 -4.94
C ARG A 120 -19.33 15.39 -4.20
N LEU A 121 -20.47 14.80 -4.53
CA LEU A 121 -21.75 15.13 -3.90
C LEU A 121 -21.97 14.37 -2.60
N GLU A 122 -21.52 13.13 -2.53
CA GLU A 122 -21.82 12.24 -1.40
C GLU A 122 -20.78 12.29 -0.29
N ILE A 123 -19.54 12.65 -0.60
CA ILE A 123 -18.48 12.67 0.40
C ILE A 123 -18.63 13.88 1.33
N GLY A 124 -19.15 13.67 2.52
CA GLY A 124 -19.34 14.74 3.51
C GLY A 124 -18.06 15.11 4.22
N ASP A 125 -17.38 14.12 4.79
CA ASP A 125 -16.09 14.28 5.49
C ASP A 125 -14.96 13.75 4.64
N HIS A 126 -14.14 14.65 4.12
CA HIS A 126 -13.03 14.39 3.20
C HIS A 126 -11.76 13.88 3.89
N THR A 127 -11.87 12.93 4.81
CA THR A 127 -10.68 12.25 5.32
C THR A 127 -10.13 11.24 4.29
N PRO A 128 -8.81 10.98 4.29
CA PRO A 128 -8.23 9.97 3.40
C PRO A 128 -8.88 8.59 3.55
N GLN A 129 -9.22 8.19 4.77
CA GLN A 129 -9.85 6.90 5.01
C GLN A 129 -11.29 6.85 4.47
N ASN A 130 -12.08 7.91 4.64
CA ASN A 130 -13.44 7.96 4.11
C ASN A 130 -13.43 7.95 2.58
N THR A 131 -12.51 8.69 1.95
CA THR A 131 -12.29 8.65 0.51
C THR A 131 -11.96 7.23 0.03
N PHE A 132 -10.98 6.58 0.68
CA PHE A 132 -10.62 5.21 0.34
C PHE A 132 -11.80 4.24 0.49
N ASN A 133 -12.56 4.36 1.57
CA ASN A 133 -13.73 3.51 1.84
C ASN A 133 -14.83 3.73 0.79
N TRP A 134 -15.13 4.99 0.45
CA TRP A 134 -16.12 5.32 -0.57
C TRP A 134 -15.78 4.68 -1.92
N TRP A 135 -14.57 4.91 -2.41
CA TRP A 135 -14.11 4.33 -3.68
C TRP A 135 -14.06 2.80 -3.64
N SER A 136 -13.64 2.21 -2.52
CA SER A 136 -13.62 0.74 -2.34
C SER A 136 -15.00 0.12 -2.41
N GLN A 137 -16.02 0.80 -1.87
CA GLN A 137 -17.41 0.33 -1.89
C GLN A 137 -18.00 0.42 -3.30
N HIS A 138 -17.74 1.50 -4.04
CA HIS A 138 -18.31 1.72 -5.37
C HIS A 138 -17.61 0.91 -6.46
N LEU A 139 -16.31 0.74 -6.38
CA LEU A 139 -15.56 -0.10 -7.33
C LEU A 139 -15.51 -1.58 -6.93
N ASN A 140 -15.90 -1.96 -5.76
CA ASN A 140 -16.11 -3.28 -5.12
C ASN A 140 -15.45 -4.50 -5.80
N ARG A 141 -14.17 -4.41 -6.17
CA ARG A 141 -13.38 -5.49 -6.79
C ARG A 141 -11.99 -5.52 -6.15
N ALA A 142 -11.54 -6.71 -5.75
CA ALA A 142 -10.20 -6.88 -5.20
C ALA A 142 -9.08 -6.39 -6.14
N SER A 143 -9.32 -6.42 -7.46
CA SER A 143 -8.38 -5.93 -8.47
C SER A 143 -8.24 -4.42 -8.52
N THR A 144 -9.17 -3.64 -7.93
CA THR A 144 -9.17 -2.17 -7.97
C THR A 144 -8.44 -1.53 -6.81
N PHE A 145 -7.96 -2.29 -5.81
CA PHE A 145 -7.30 -1.75 -4.61
C PHE A 145 -6.22 -0.70 -4.94
N ILE A 146 -5.29 -1.02 -5.85
CA ILE A 146 -4.19 -0.10 -6.23
C ILE A 146 -4.74 1.18 -6.88
N THR A 147 -5.80 1.08 -7.67
CA THR A 147 -6.46 2.23 -8.30
C THR A 147 -7.15 3.11 -7.26
N VAL A 148 -7.90 2.51 -6.34
CA VAL A 148 -8.56 3.21 -5.22
C VAL A 148 -7.52 3.93 -4.36
N ALA A 149 -6.45 3.25 -3.98
CA ALA A 149 -5.37 3.83 -3.21
C ALA A 149 -4.71 5.01 -3.94
N PHE A 150 -4.54 4.91 -5.27
CA PHE A 150 -3.97 5.98 -6.07
C PHE A 150 -4.90 7.20 -6.20
N ILE A 151 -6.20 7.00 -6.39
CA ILE A 151 -7.19 8.10 -6.37
C ILE A 151 -7.17 8.79 -4.99
N THR A 152 -7.16 8.02 -3.92
CA THR A 152 -7.06 8.55 -2.55
C THR A 152 -5.79 9.36 -2.35
N HIS A 153 -4.65 8.86 -2.86
CA HIS A 153 -3.37 9.57 -2.83
C HIS A 153 -3.47 10.92 -3.58
N LEU A 154 -4.04 10.96 -4.78
CA LEU A 154 -4.14 12.20 -5.57
C LEU A 154 -5.03 13.26 -4.88
N ILE A 155 -6.14 12.83 -4.28
CA ILE A 155 -7.07 13.72 -3.56
C ILE A 155 -6.43 14.25 -2.26
N HIS A 156 -5.65 13.42 -1.57
CA HIS A 156 -5.10 13.71 -0.24
C HIS A 156 -3.57 13.69 -0.21
N HIS A 157 -2.90 14.16 -1.27
CA HIS A 157 -1.43 14.09 -1.33
C HIS A 157 -0.74 14.86 -0.19
N GLU A 158 -1.34 15.96 0.28
CA GLU A 158 -0.82 16.75 1.40
C GLU A 158 -0.85 15.99 2.73
N ALA A 159 -1.71 14.98 2.85
CA ALA A 159 -1.73 14.07 4.00
C ALA A 159 -0.65 12.98 3.95
N PHE A 160 0.30 13.08 3.01
CA PHE A 160 1.37 12.10 2.79
C PHE A 160 0.87 10.66 2.59
N ILE A 161 -0.27 10.49 1.90
CA ILE A 161 -0.73 9.17 1.49
C ILE A 161 0.22 8.66 0.39
N PRO A 162 0.91 7.49 0.55
CA PRO A 162 1.87 7.01 -0.45
C PRO A 162 1.19 6.50 -1.72
N ILE A 163 1.92 6.50 -2.83
CA ILE A 163 1.50 5.81 -4.06
C ILE A 163 1.75 4.31 -3.87
N ILE A 164 0.89 3.61 -3.13
CA ILE A 164 1.09 2.20 -2.88
C ILE A 164 0.94 1.35 -4.14
N ASP A 165 1.87 0.43 -4.33
CA ASP A 165 1.79 -0.66 -5.29
C ASP A 165 2.44 -1.95 -4.74
N GLN A 166 2.40 -3.01 -5.55
CA GLN A 166 2.99 -4.29 -5.12
C GLN A 166 4.53 -4.24 -4.97
N HIS A 167 5.21 -3.30 -5.63
CA HIS A 167 6.67 -3.23 -5.60
C HIS A 167 7.16 -2.49 -4.36
N ASN A 168 6.69 -1.25 -4.10
CA ASN A 168 7.10 -0.52 -2.92
C ASN A 168 6.66 -1.22 -1.62
N PHE A 169 5.45 -1.81 -1.60
CA PHE A 169 4.99 -2.62 -0.47
C PHE A 169 5.87 -3.86 -0.24
N ARG A 170 6.29 -4.53 -1.31
CA ARG A 170 7.23 -5.66 -1.23
C ARG A 170 8.63 -5.21 -0.80
N GLY A 171 9.08 -4.05 -1.28
CA GLY A 171 10.34 -3.44 -0.87
C GLY A 171 10.37 -3.15 0.64
N MET A 172 9.34 -2.49 1.16
CA MET A 172 9.16 -2.26 2.60
C MET A 172 9.21 -3.57 3.39
N ASN A 173 8.40 -4.55 3.00
CA ASN A 173 8.33 -5.84 3.71
C ASN A 173 9.67 -6.60 3.69
N ALA A 174 10.43 -6.52 2.59
CA ALA A 174 11.74 -7.15 2.50
C ALA A 174 12.73 -6.50 3.47
N LEU A 175 12.74 -5.17 3.56
CA LEU A 175 13.58 -4.44 4.51
C LEU A 175 13.21 -4.75 5.96
N LEU A 176 11.92 -4.73 6.30
CA LEU A 176 11.45 -5.10 7.65
C LEU A 176 11.83 -6.53 8.02
N ARG A 177 11.81 -7.46 7.07
CA ARG A 177 12.18 -8.87 7.32
C ARG A 177 13.64 -9.04 7.69
N THR A 178 14.55 -8.17 7.28
CA THR A 178 15.95 -8.24 7.71
C THR A 178 16.11 -8.08 9.21
N LEU A 179 15.18 -7.34 9.84
CA LEU A 179 15.16 -7.11 11.29
C LEU A 179 14.14 -8.00 12.02
N ARG A 180 13.11 -8.46 11.31
CA ARG A 180 12.01 -9.28 11.83
C ARG A 180 11.90 -10.60 11.05
N PRO A 181 12.85 -11.52 11.16
CA PRO A 181 12.92 -12.72 10.30
C PRO A 181 11.70 -13.63 10.39
N LEU A 182 10.98 -13.61 11.51
CA LEU A 182 9.75 -14.39 11.72
C LEU A 182 8.47 -13.68 11.26
N MET A 183 8.57 -12.45 10.74
CA MET A 183 7.41 -11.70 10.25
C MET A 183 6.77 -12.41 9.06
N LEU A 184 5.46 -12.65 9.15
CA LEU A 184 4.68 -13.14 8.02
C LEU A 184 4.58 -12.05 6.96
N ILE A 185 5.11 -12.33 5.78
CA ILE A 185 5.10 -11.37 4.67
C ILE A 185 3.79 -11.49 3.90
N LYS A 186 3.07 -10.37 3.86
CA LYS A 186 1.94 -10.20 2.95
C LYS A 186 2.47 -9.91 1.53
N LYS A 187 2.07 -10.70 0.56
CA LYS A 187 2.59 -10.60 -0.83
C LYS A 187 2.10 -9.34 -1.57
N LYS A 188 0.90 -8.85 -1.24
CA LYS A 188 0.26 -7.70 -1.90
C LYS A 188 -0.47 -6.85 -0.86
N PRO A 189 -0.49 -5.54 -1.02
CA PRO A 189 -1.34 -4.68 -0.22
C PRO A 189 -2.81 -4.93 -0.58
N SER A 190 -3.73 -4.83 0.39
CA SER A 190 -5.14 -5.15 0.17
C SER A 190 -6.13 -4.40 1.05
N ASN A 191 -5.68 -3.55 1.96
CA ASN A 191 -6.55 -2.79 2.85
C ASN A 191 -5.92 -1.44 3.22
N TRP A 192 -6.71 -0.60 3.90
CA TRP A 192 -6.28 0.72 4.35
C TRP A 192 -5.05 0.67 5.27
N GLU A 193 -4.98 -0.33 6.11
CA GLU A 193 -3.87 -0.48 7.06
C GLU A 193 -2.52 -0.69 6.35
N ASP A 194 -2.50 -1.37 5.21
CA ASP A 194 -1.29 -1.51 4.40
C ASP A 194 -0.78 -0.16 3.89
N ILE A 195 -1.69 0.76 3.54
CA ILE A 195 -1.35 2.13 3.13
C ILE A 195 -0.73 2.89 4.31
N ILE A 196 -1.35 2.81 5.48
CA ILE A 196 -0.86 3.48 6.69
C ILE A 196 0.48 2.91 7.13
N ASN A 197 0.68 1.59 7.05
CA ASN A 197 1.96 0.96 7.37
C ASN A 197 3.08 1.43 6.44
N LEU A 198 2.82 1.52 5.12
CA LEU A 198 3.78 2.05 4.17
C LEU A 198 4.06 3.53 4.44
N LYS A 199 3.03 4.34 4.71
CA LYS A 199 3.17 5.75 5.08
C LYS A 199 4.08 5.92 6.30
N ASN A 200 3.78 5.21 7.39
CA ASN A 200 4.53 5.30 8.64
C ASN A 200 5.98 4.83 8.46
N PHE A 201 6.18 3.77 7.67
CA PHE A 201 7.52 3.31 7.30
C PHE A 201 8.32 4.41 6.59
N MET A 202 7.73 5.02 5.55
CA MET A 202 8.41 6.07 4.77
C MET A 202 8.74 7.30 5.63
N ILE A 203 7.82 7.74 6.49
CA ILE A 203 8.05 8.85 7.44
C ILE A 203 9.19 8.49 8.40
N SER A 204 9.18 7.28 8.95
CA SER A 204 10.23 6.84 9.87
C SER A 204 11.61 6.79 9.22
N ILE A 205 11.70 6.31 7.97
CA ILE A 205 12.97 6.33 7.22
C ILE A 205 13.41 7.76 6.91
N HIS A 206 12.50 8.63 6.47
CA HIS A 206 12.82 10.03 6.19
C HIS A 206 13.38 10.77 7.40
N ASN A 207 12.86 10.51 8.59
CA ASN A 207 13.35 11.12 9.83
C ASN A 207 14.82 10.77 10.16
N HIS A 208 15.32 9.65 9.66
CA HIS A 208 16.72 9.21 9.80
C HIS A 208 17.58 9.50 8.56
N TYR A 209 16.94 9.78 7.43
CA TYR A 209 17.62 10.06 6.16
C TYR A 209 17.08 11.36 5.57
N THR A 210 17.33 12.47 6.28
CA THR A 210 16.74 13.79 6.06
C THR A 210 17.17 14.46 4.76
N GLU A 211 18.21 13.98 4.09
CA GLU A 211 18.67 14.48 2.78
C GLU A 211 17.74 14.04 1.63
N THR A 212 16.76 13.17 1.91
CA THR A 212 15.82 12.63 0.92
C THR A 212 14.43 13.22 1.08
N THR A 213 13.66 13.15 0.01
CA THR A 213 12.22 13.46 0.06
C THR A 213 11.40 12.18 0.20
N HIS A 214 10.15 12.28 0.69
CA HIS A 214 9.23 11.14 0.72
C HIS A 214 9.02 10.53 -0.68
N SER A 215 9.01 11.36 -1.73
CA SER A 215 8.88 10.89 -3.12
C SER A 215 10.10 10.07 -3.58
N GLU A 216 11.29 10.41 -3.12
CA GLU A 216 12.50 9.62 -3.40
C GLU A 216 12.49 8.30 -2.65
N ILE A 217 12.03 8.27 -1.40
CA ILE A 217 11.88 7.03 -0.63
C ILE A 217 10.85 6.12 -1.30
N ASP A 218 9.72 6.66 -1.78
CA ASP A 218 8.70 5.88 -2.51
C ASP A 218 9.28 5.26 -3.78
N ARG A 219 9.96 6.05 -4.60
CA ARG A 219 10.63 5.58 -5.83
C ARG A 219 11.72 4.55 -5.53
N PHE A 220 12.53 4.78 -4.49
CA PHE A 220 13.52 3.81 -4.03
C PHE A 220 12.85 2.48 -3.67
N LEU A 221 11.81 2.49 -2.84
CA LEU A 221 11.09 1.28 -2.45
C LEU A 221 10.49 0.54 -3.63
N MET A 222 9.93 1.28 -4.60
CA MET A 222 9.41 0.70 -5.84
C MET A 222 10.51 -0.02 -6.62
N MET A 223 11.65 0.64 -6.83
CA MET A 223 12.76 0.07 -7.59
C MET A 223 13.45 -1.07 -6.83
N TYR A 224 13.64 -0.92 -5.52
CA TYR A 224 14.17 -1.96 -4.67
C TYR A 224 13.30 -3.22 -4.70
N GLY A 225 11.99 -3.07 -4.50
CA GLY A 225 11.06 -4.18 -4.56
C GLY A 225 10.90 -4.81 -5.95
N LYS A 226 11.18 -4.06 -7.02
CA LYS A 226 11.14 -4.55 -8.39
C LYS A 226 12.40 -5.34 -8.77
N GLN A 227 13.58 -4.87 -8.39
CA GLN A 227 14.86 -5.39 -8.84
C GLN A 227 15.49 -6.39 -7.87
N TYR A 228 15.41 -6.12 -6.57
CA TYR A 228 16.16 -6.87 -5.55
C TYR A 228 15.30 -7.87 -4.77
N VAL A 229 13.98 -7.73 -4.80
CA VAL A 229 13.09 -8.65 -4.08
C VAL A 229 12.49 -9.66 -5.05
N LYS A 230 12.92 -10.92 -4.95
CA LYS A 230 12.37 -12.02 -5.77
C LYS A 230 10.86 -12.15 -5.56
N ARG A 231 10.13 -12.39 -6.66
CA ARG A 231 8.72 -12.79 -6.58
C ARG A 231 8.67 -14.23 -6.03
N VAL A 232 8.21 -14.37 -4.81
CA VAL A 232 7.97 -15.68 -4.16
C VAL A 232 6.51 -16.11 -4.42
#